data_5dce0245154af14caaaa757d07147b85
#
_entry.id   5dce0245154af14caaaa757d07147b85
#
_cell.length_a   1.000
_cell.length_b   1.000
_cell.length_c   1.000
_cell.angle_alpha   90.00
_cell.angle_beta   90.00
_cell.angle_gamma   90.00
#
_symmetry.space_group_name_H-M   'P 1'
#
loop_
_entity.id
_entity.type
_entity.pdbx_description
1 polymer ?
#
loop_
_entity_poly.entity_id
_entity_poly.type
_entity_poly.pdbx_seq_one_letter_code
_entity_poly.pdbx_strand_id
1 'polypeptide(L)'
;VDDAIEPPVGYSVDGRKLNEIYDIDEYERGEYLVPYEVITDSFMGKSMAEKYCVPTVKVTKSDDGFKLAIYIVDPSVMNNVRLVEGETEIHGSEVNEFGYDGYEFEVSRDALDGEIAVRLFVSMVMNRDTNFGIKLDLTQAKLVA
;
A
#
# COMPACT_ATOMS: atom_id res chain seq x y z
N VAL A 1 12.34 1.54 8.76
CA VAL A 1 13.18 2.59 8.18
C VAL A 1 14.01 2.02 7.05
N ASP A 2 14.72 0.92 7.31
CA ASP A 2 15.56 0.30 6.29
C ASP A 2 14.74 -0.34 5.17
N ASP A 3 13.45 -0.54 5.40
CA ASP A 3 12.53 -1.15 4.44
C ASP A 3 11.76 -0.12 3.62
N ALA A 4 12.09 1.16 3.76
CA ALA A 4 11.47 2.20 2.97
C ALA A 4 11.94 2.14 1.51
N ILE A 5 11.00 2.35 0.59
CA ILE A 5 11.31 2.40 -0.84
C ILE A 5 11.96 3.74 -1.16
N GLU A 6 13.10 3.69 -1.88
CA GLU A 6 13.72 4.89 -2.42
C GLU A 6 13.07 5.23 -3.75
N PRO A 7 12.40 6.39 -3.87
CA PRO A 7 11.78 6.78 -5.14
C PRO A 7 12.84 7.01 -6.23
N PRO A 8 12.53 6.71 -7.49
CA PRO A 8 13.46 6.96 -8.59
C PRO A 8 13.64 8.47 -8.82
N VAL A 9 14.72 8.83 -9.49
CA VAL A 9 14.97 10.21 -9.91
C VAL A 9 14.65 10.35 -11.40
N GLY A 10 14.36 11.57 -11.82
CA GLY A 10 14.06 11.87 -13.22
C GLY A 10 12.69 12.50 -13.38
N TYR A 11 12.05 12.21 -14.51
CA TYR A 11 10.77 12.81 -14.88
C TYR A 11 9.80 11.75 -15.37
N SER A 12 8.51 11.96 -15.12
CA SER A 12 7.46 11.10 -15.62
C SER A 12 7.24 11.34 -17.12
N VAL A 13 6.39 10.50 -17.72
CA VAL A 13 6.03 10.62 -19.14
C VAL A 13 5.38 11.99 -19.44
N ASP A 14 4.62 12.54 -18.49
CA ASP A 14 3.96 13.84 -18.63
C ASP A 14 4.84 15.03 -18.21
N GLY A 15 6.12 14.78 -17.92
CA GLY A 15 7.08 15.84 -17.61
C GLY A 15 7.15 16.28 -16.17
N ARG A 16 6.45 15.59 -15.25
CA ARG A 16 6.55 15.91 -13.83
C ARG A 16 7.82 15.29 -13.23
N LYS A 17 8.46 16.03 -12.34
CA LYS A 17 9.66 15.54 -11.67
C LYS A 17 9.29 14.43 -10.67
N LEU A 18 10.00 13.32 -10.76
CA LEU A 18 9.82 12.20 -9.84
C LEU A 18 10.33 12.54 -8.44
N ASN A 19 9.84 11.81 -7.46
CA ASN A 19 10.19 11.98 -6.05
C ASN A 19 9.76 13.33 -5.46
N GLU A 20 8.77 13.97 -6.08
CA GLU A 20 8.15 15.19 -5.57
C GLU A 20 6.71 14.90 -5.19
N ILE A 21 6.14 15.70 -4.30
CA ILE A 21 4.77 15.56 -3.83
C ILE A 21 3.82 16.26 -4.79
N TYR A 22 2.77 15.54 -5.20
CA TYR A 22 1.72 16.07 -6.07
C TYR A 22 0.35 15.71 -5.52
N ASP A 23 -0.63 16.55 -5.85
CA ASP A 23 -2.03 16.24 -5.61
C ASP A 23 -2.48 15.22 -6.67
N ILE A 24 -2.82 14.00 -6.22
CA ILE A 24 -3.20 12.93 -7.14
C ILE A 24 -4.46 13.25 -7.95
N ASP A 25 -5.29 14.16 -7.47
CA ASP A 25 -6.54 14.52 -8.15
C ASP A 25 -6.34 15.56 -9.26
N GLU A 26 -5.19 16.23 -9.30
CA GLU A 26 -4.91 17.25 -10.34
C GLU A 26 -4.43 16.67 -11.66
N TYR A 27 -4.02 15.40 -11.69
CA TYR A 27 -3.43 14.78 -12.87
C TYR A 27 -4.20 13.55 -13.27
N GLU A 28 -4.27 13.29 -14.56
CA GLU A 28 -5.04 12.16 -15.10
C GLU A 28 -4.39 10.81 -14.82
N ARG A 29 -3.07 10.80 -14.65
CA ARG A 29 -2.28 9.58 -14.47
C ARG A 29 -1.17 9.79 -13.46
N GLY A 30 -0.70 8.72 -12.91
CA GLY A 30 0.50 8.71 -12.09
C GLY A 30 0.55 7.52 -11.15
N GLU A 31 1.76 7.19 -10.76
CA GLU A 31 2.00 6.20 -9.71
C GLU A 31 2.69 6.91 -8.56
N TYR A 32 2.18 6.74 -7.37
CA TYR A 32 2.62 7.49 -6.20
C TYR A 32 2.92 6.55 -5.05
N LEU A 33 4.02 6.82 -4.33
CA LEU A 33 4.25 6.20 -3.03
C LEU A 33 3.62 7.07 -1.96
N VAL A 34 2.78 6.47 -1.12
CA VAL A 34 1.98 7.17 -0.13
C VAL A 34 2.21 6.52 1.24
N PRO A 35 2.65 7.28 2.24
CA PRO A 35 2.77 6.74 3.59
C PRO A 35 1.40 6.49 4.19
N TYR A 36 1.34 5.58 5.16
CA TYR A 36 0.09 5.26 5.84
C TYR A 36 0.32 5.02 7.31
N GLU A 37 -0.76 5.14 8.06
CA GLU A 37 -0.81 4.83 9.48
C GLU A 37 -1.52 3.51 9.67
N VAL A 38 -0.99 2.64 10.54
CA VAL A 38 -1.63 1.39 10.94
C VAL A 38 -2.60 1.67 12.06
N ILE A 39 -3.84 1.23 11.89
CA ILE A 39 -4.92 1.43 12.86
C ILE A 39 -5.37 0.07 13.37
N THR A 40 -5.13 -0.20 14.64
CA THR A 40 -5.51 -1.46 15.28
C THR A 40 -5.57 -1.27 16.79
N ASP A 41 -6.42 -2.05 17.44
CA ASP A 41 -6.49 -2.08 18.91
C ASP A 41 -5.42 -2.97 19.52
N SER A 42 -4.73 -3.78 18.71
CA SER A 42 -3.71 -4.71 19.17
C SER A 42 -2.32 -4.09 19.05
N PHE A 43 -1.65 -3.92 20.19
CA PHE A 43 -0.26 -3.48 20.21
C PHE A 43 0.64 -4.43 19.41
N MET A 44 0.45 -5.74 19.58
CA MET A 44 1.23 -6.74 18.85
C MET A 44 0.94 -6.69 17.35
N GLY A 45 -0.32 -6.53 16.98
CA GLY A 45 -0.72 -6.39 15.57
C GLY A 45 -0.07 -5.18 14.93
N LYS A 46 -0.02 -4.06 15.63
CA LYS A 46 0.63 -2.84 15.14
C LYS A 46 2.14 -3.04 14.95
N SER A 47 2.80 -3.64 15.94
CA SER A 47 4.23 -3.93 15.87
C SER A 47 4.56 -4.86 14.71
N MET A 48 3.77 -5.90 14.49
CA MET A 48 3.96 -6.85 13.39
C MET A 48 3.78 -6.17 12.04
N ALA A 49 2.73 -5.37 11.90
CA ALA A 49 2.47 -4.65 10.66
C ALA A 49 3.60 -3.66 10.34
N GLU A 50 4.05 -2.90 11.32
CA GLU A 50 5.11 -1.92 11.14
C GLU A 50 6.46 -2.58 10.83
N LYS A 51 6.69 -3.78 11.32
CA LYS A 51 7.94 -4.50 11.09
C LYS A 51 7.99 -5.22 9.75
N TYR A 52 6.88 -5.82 9.34
CA TYR A 52 6.85 -6.72 8.18
C TYR A 52 6.10 -6.19 6.96
N CYS A 53 5.46 -5.03 7.07
CA CYS A 53 4.90 -4.32 5.92
C CYS A 53 5.78 -3.13 5.57
N VAL A 54 5.94 -2.86 4.29
CA VAL A 54 6.66 -1.68 3.82
C VAL A 54 5.87 -0.43 4.22
N PRO A 55 6.52 0.63 4.72
CA PRO A 55 5.82 1.79 5.29
C PRO A 55 5.09 2.68 4.29
N THR A 56 5.19 2.39 3.00
CA THR A 56 4.44 3.10 1.97
C THR A 56 3.67 2.10 1.11
N VAL A 57 2.52 2.55 0.59
CA VAL A 57 1.77 1.84 -0.45
C VAL A 57 1.97 2.55 -1.76
N LYS A 58 1.69 1.87 -2.88
CA LYS A 58 1.67 2.52 -4.18
C LYS A 58 0.22 2.75 -4.59
N VAL A 59 -0.12 3.98 -4.92
CA VAL A 59 -1.41 4.34 -5.48
C VAL A 59 -1.18 4.64 -6.96
N THR A 60 -1.87 3.91 -7.82
CA THR A 60 -1.81 4.11 -9.26
C THR A 60 -3.13 4.71 -9.73
N LYS A 61 -3.05 5.83 -10.44
CA LYS A 61 -4.19 6.45 -11.10
C LYS A 61 -4.03 6.31 -12.61
N SER A 62 -5.06 5.81 -13.26
CA SER A 62 -5.09 5.66 -14.72
C SER A 62 -6.51 5.94 -15.23
N ASP A 63 -6.71 5.80 -16.53
CA ASP A 63 -8.03 5.96 -17.14
C ASP A 63 -9.03 4.91 -16.63
N ASP A 64 -8.53 3.77 -16.13
CA ASP A 64 -9.37 2.69 -15.61
C ASP A 64 -9.72 2.86 -14.13
N GLY A 65 -9.23 3.89 -13.47
CA GLY A 65 -9.48 4.15 -12.07
C GLY A 65 -8.22 4.06 -11.21
N PHE A 66 -8.40 3.61 -9.96
CA PHE A 66 -7.31 3.56 -8.99
C PHE A 66 -6.95 2.13 -8.63
N LYS A 67 -5.66 1.92 -8.36
CA LYS A 67 -5.16 0.67 -7.81
C LYS A 67 -4.30 0.98 -6.60
N LEU A 68 -4.32 0.06 -5.64
CA LEU A 68 -3.54 0.16 -4.41
C LEU A 68 -2.66 -1.08 -4.29
N ALA A 69 -1.36 -0.89 -4.16
CA ALA A 69 -0.43 -1.99 -3.92
C ALA A 69 0.14 -1.91 -2.52
N ILE A 70 0.04 -3.01 -1.78
CA ILE A 70 0.58 -3.15 -0.42
C ILE A 70 1.76 -4.11 -0.50
N TYR A 71 2.90 -3.70 0.03
CA TYR A 71 4.13 -4.48 -0.04
C TYR A 71 4.49 -5.09 1.31
N ILE A 72 5.06 -6.29 1.26
CA ILE A 72 5.48 -7.03 2.43
C ILE A 72 7.00 -7.21 2.40
N VAL A 73 7.61 -7.25 3.58
CA VAL A 73 9.05 -7.36 3.71
C VAL A 73 9.51 -8.81 3.57
N ASP A 74 8.80 -9.74 4.19
CA ASP A 74 9.18 -11.16 4.19
C ASP A 74 7.96 -12.05 3.98
N PRO A 75 7.79 -12.60 2.76
CA PRO A 75 6.64 -13.46 2.46
C PRO A 75 6.60 -14.76 3.28
N SER A 76 7.72 -15.17 3.86
CA SER A 76 7.73 -16.36 4.71
C SER A 76 7.12 -16.09 6.09
N VAL A 77 7.04 -14.83 6.50
CA VAL A 77 6.46 -14.43 7.78
C VAL A 77 5.02 -13.97 7.59
N MET A 78 4.76 -13.20 6.55
CA MET A 78 3.49 -12.53 6.34
C MET A 78 3.14 -12.58 4.86
N ASN A 79 1.95 -13.05 4.53
CA ASN A 79 1.54 -13.24 3.14
C ASN A 79 0.02 -13.22 2.99
N ASN A 80 -0.46 -13.47 1.78
CA ASN A 80 -1.87 -13.54 1.46
C ASN A 80 -2.63 -12.30 1.95
N VAL A 81 -2.16 -11.12 1.53
CA VAL A 81 -2.78 -9.85 1.87
C VAL A 81 -4.08 -9.70 1.10
N ARG A 82 -5.16 -9.35 1.80
CA ARG A 82 -6.50 -9.16 1.25
C ARG A 82 -7.05 -7.86 1.81
N LEU A 83 -7.96 -7.25 1.08
CA LEU A 83 -8.78 -6.17 1.62
C LEU A 83 -10.09 -6.75 2.09
N VAL A 84 -10.75 -6.09 3.02
CA VAL A 84 -12.02 -6.55 3.57
C VAL A 84 -13.04 -5.41 3.46
N GLU A 85 -14.18 -5.71 2.82
CA GLU A 85 -15.33 -4.82 2.78
C GLU A 85 -16.51 -5.55 3.41
N GLY A 86 -16.89 -5.11 4.63
CA GLY A 86 -17.92 -5.83 5.38
C GLY A 86 -17.47 -7.25 5.68
N GLU A 87 -18.17 -8.23 5.12
CA GLU A 87 -17.83 -9.65 5.27
C GLU A 87 -17.10 -10.22 4.05
N THR A 88 -16.88 -9.40 3.04
CA THR A 88 -16.29 -9.85 1.77
C THR A 88 -14.78 -9.59 1.77
N GLU A 89 -14.03 -10.64 1.45
CA GLU A 89 -12.59 -10.51 1.19
C GLU A 89 -12.37 -10.18 -0.28
N ILE A 90 -11.51 -9.21 -0.53
CA ILE A 90 -11.12 -8.82 -1.89
C ILE A 90 -9.67 -9.29 -2.08
N HIS A 91 -9.48 -10.19 -3.04
CA HIS A 91 -8.17 -10.69 -3.40
C HIS A 91 -7.55 -9.83 -4.49
N GLY A 92 -6.26 -9.56 -4.35
CA GLY A 92 -5.52 -8.79 -5.34
C GLY A 92 -4.67 -9.67 -6.22
N SER A 93 -3.93 -9.02 -7.11
CA SER A 93 -2.92 -9.67 -7.94
C SER A 93 -1.57 -9.57 -7.24
N GLU A 94 -0.82 -10.66 -7.26
CA GLU A 94 0.54 -10.65 -6.73
C GLU A 94 1.43 -9.83 -7.65
N VAL A 95 2.24 -8.96 -7.04
CA VAL A 95 3.19 -8.11 -7.77
C VAL A 95 4.55 -8.17 -7.10
N ASN A 96 5.58 -7.83 -7.86
CA ASN A 96 6.92 -7.62 -7.31
C ASN A 96 7.45 -6.31 -7.89
N GLU A 97 7.59 -5.32 -7.04
CA GLU A 97 8.00 -3.98 -7.43
C GLU A 97 8.93 -3.41 -6.37
N PHE A 98 9.85 -2.57 -6.80
CA PHE A 98 10.82 -1.92 -5.89
C PHE A 98 11.65 -2.90 -5.06
N GLY A 99 11.73 -4.16 -5.52
CA GLY A 99 12.42 -5.20 -4.79
C GLY A 99 11.59 -5.89 -3.70
N TYR A 100 10.29 -5.61 -3.62
CA TYR A 100 9.38 -6.20 -2.65
C TYR A 100 8.26 -6.98 -3.31
N ASP A 101 7.85 -8.06 -2.67
CA ASP A 101 6.60 -8.72 -3.00
C ASP A 101 5.42 -7.93 -2.46
N GLY A 102 4.33 -7.93 -3.19
CA GLY A 102 3.14 -7.21 -2.79
C GLY A 102 1.89 -7.73 -3.44
N TYR A 103 0.79 -7.04 -3.14
CA TYR A 103 -0.55 -7.38 -3.64
C TYR A 103 -1.22 -6.11 -4.11
N GLU A 104 -1.74 -6.13 -5.33
CA GLU A 104 -2.38 -4.96 -5.94
C GLU A 104 -3.87 -5.18 -6.07
N PHE A 105 -4.65 -4.17 -5.68
CA PHE A 105 -6.11 -4.21 -5.62
C PHE A 105 -6.69 -3.05 -6.42
N GLU A 106 -7.82 -3.29 -7.07
CA GLU A 106 -8.62 -2.20 -7.62
C GLU A 106 -9.43 -1.58 -6.49
N VAL A 107 -9.39 -0.26 -6.37
CA VAL A 107 -10.08 0.47 -5.32
C VAL A 107 -10.79 1.69 -5.89
N SER A 108 -11.81 2.18 -5.18
CA SER A 108 -12.46 3.44 -5.54
C SER A 108 -11.64 4.62 -5.01
N ARG A 109 -11.86 5.80 -5.58
CA ARG A 109 -11.22 7.02 -5.07
C ARG A 109 -11.60 7.27 -3.61
N ASP A 110 -12.87 7.05 -3.27
CA ASP A 110 -13.36 7.28 -1.92
C ASP A 110 -12.71 6.36 -0.89
N ALA A 111 -12.38 5.14 -1.28
CA ALA A 111 -11.72 4.19 -0.39
C ALA A 111 -10.34 4.70 0.07
N LEU A 112 -9.67 5.51 -0.74
CA LEU A 112 -8.35 6.06 -0.42
C LEU A 112 -8.40 7.14 0.67
N ASP A 113 -9.56 7.73 0.93
CA ASP A 113 -9.73 8.77 1.95
C ASP A 113 -10.05 8.21 3.33
N GLY A 114 -10.53 6.99 3.39
CA GLY A 114 -10.96 6.37 4.64
C GLY A 114 -9.98 5.35 5.18
N GLU A 115 -10.43 4.66 6.21
CA GLU A 115 -9.69 3.52 6.74
C GLU A 115 -9.93 2.32 5.81
N ILE A 116 -8.85 1.68 5.38
CA ILE A 116 -8.90 0.50 4.53
C ILE A 116 -8.63 -0.71 5.41
N ALA A 117 -9.58 -1.63 5.47
CA ALA A 117 -9.43 -2.85 6.26
C ALA A 117 -8.57 -3.86 5.51
N VAL A 118 -7.52 -4.33 6.16
CA VAL A 118 -6.54 -5.27 5.61
C VAL A 118 -6.56 -6.54 6.44
N ARG A 119 -6.52 -7.67 5.76
CA ARG A 119 -6.36 -8.99 6.37
C ARG A 119 -5.17 -9.68 5.72
N LEU A 120 -4.32 -10.28 6.53
CA LEU A 120 -3.19 -11.03 6.02
C LEU A 120 -2.91 -12.23 6.89
N PHE A 121 -2.22 -13.22 6.32
CA PHE A 121 -1.82 -14.41 7.07
C PHE A 121 -0.45 -14.20 7.69
N VAL A 122 -0.35 -14.45 8.99
CA VAL A 122 0.93 -14.42 9.72
C VAL A 122 1.34 -15.85 9.97
N SER A 123 2.43 -16.26 9.32
CA SER A 123 3.06 -17.56 9.53
C SER A 123 3.85 -17.55 10.84
N MET A 124 4.54 -18.59 11.14
CA MET A 124 5.43 -18.69 12.28
C MET A 124 4.69 -18.60 13.62
N VAL A 125 4.85 -17.51 14.40
CA VAL A 125 4.37 -17.43 15.77
C VAL A 125 2.86 -17.58 15.88
N MET A 126 2.10 -16.89 15.03
CA MET A 126 0.64 -16.86 15.12
C MET A 126 -0.03 -17.93 14.27
N ASN A 127 0.49 -18.19 13.09
CA ASN A 127 -0.04 -19.14 12.11
C ASN A 127 -1.54 -18.96 11.87
N ARG A 128 -1.97 -17.71 11.68
CA ARG A 128 -3.38 -17.35 11.48
C ARG A 128 -3.51 -16.00 10.79
N ASP A 129 -4.72 -15.68 10.36
CA ASP A 129 -5.06 -14.38 9.81
C ASP A 129 -5.01 -13.30 10.90
N THR A 130 -4.58 -12.11 10.50
CA THR A 130 -4.57 -10.93 11.34
C THR A 130 -5.22 -9.79 10.57
N ASN A 131 -5.96 -8.96 11.29
CA ASN A 131 -6.69 -7.82 10.70
C ASN A 131 -6.17 -6.52 11.29
N PHE A 132 -6.05 -5.51 10.44
CA PHE A 132 -5.79 -4.13 10.87
C PHE A 132 -6.31 -3.18 9.80
N GLY A 133 -6.42 -1.91 10.17
CA GLY A 133 -6.75 -0.87 9.21
C GLY A 133 -5.51 -0.10 8.80
N ILE A 134 -5.56 0.49 7.63
CA ILE A 134 -4.57 1.48 7.19
C ILE A 134 -5.28 2.75 6.78
N LYS A 135 -4.66 3.88 7.08
CA LYS A 135 -5.13 5.19 6.64
C LYS A 135 -4.01 5.88 5.89
N LEU A 136 -4.26 6.20 4.62
CA LEU A 136 -3.26 6.81 3.76
C LEU A 136 -3.14 8.31 4.03
N ASP A 137 -1.92 8.83 3.94
CA ASP A 137 -1.69 10.27 3.95
C ASP A 137 -1.45 10.73 2.52
N LEU A 138 -2.53 11.06 1.83
CA LEU A 138 -2.47 11.48 0.42
C LEU A 138 -1.78 12.83 0.23
N THR A 139 -1.60 13.61 1.30
CA THR A 139 -0.86 14.88 1.23
C THR A 139 0.64 14.66 1.03
N GLN A 140 1.10 13.43 1.20
CA GLN A 140 2.51 13.04 1.06
C GLN A 140 2.73 12.09 -0.12
N ALA A 141 1.88 12.15 -1.13
CA ALA A 141 1.99 11.29 -2.31
C ALA A 141 3.17 11.72 -3.18
N LYS A 142 4.19 10.89 -3.26
CA LYS A 142 5.39 11.15 -4.07
C LYS A 142 5.31 10.39 -5.39
N LEU A 143 5.46 11.12 -6.48
CA LEU A 143 5.40 10.54 -7.82
C LEU A 143 6.59 9.62 -8.08
N VAL A 144 6.34 8.42 -8.58
CA VAL A 144 7.39 7.44 -8.94
C VAL A 144 7.33 7.01 -10.40
N ALA A 145 6.25 7.34 -11.09
CA ALA A 145 6.13 7.06 -12.52
C ALA A 145 5.06 7.93 -13.18
#